data_9e9af7a449685161303d9c5e6dbf952e
#
_entry.id   9e9af7a449685161303d9c5e6dbf952e
#
_cell.length_a   1.000
_cell.length_b   1.000
_cell.length_c   1.000
_cell.angle_alpha   90.00
_cell.angle_beta   90.00
_cell.angle_gamma   90.00
#
_symmetry.space_group_name_H-M   'P 1'
#
loop_
_entity.id
_entity.type
_entity.pdbx_description
1 polymer ?
#
loop_
_entity_poly.entity_id
_entity_poly.type
_entity_poly.pdbx_seq_one_letter_code
_entity_poly.pdbx_strand_id
1 'polypeptide(L)'
;MLLVLLPGELLVKIVIAFGGNALLETSDSRDYSTQVKRAYRAFDAIWKIISMEDVVITHGNGPQVGDILLRNQISDGLPPPMPLDTCGAMSQGLIGQIMLEAYEMVRTEKGISKEGIVTLTRSIVDPDDKAFKEPTKPVGAVFSDEKAAEFMKERGWKMAKTEKGWRRVVPSPFPMEIVERNAILSQLRSGFLPICTGGGGIPVIRKNKTLLGVEAVIDKDLASSVLASSIEADRLAILTDVNNVFLNYGKPEQKALSQITIEEGKDYLSKGFFGKGSMEPKVRAALRFIEKGGNEAVIGSLSDALNVLSGKSGTKFVKS
;
A
#
# COMPACT_ATOMS: atom_id res chain seq x y z
N MET A 1 31.47 -3.89 13.74
CA MET A 1 31.45 -2.96 14.89
C MET A 1 29.99 -2.82 15.29
N LEU A 2 29.54 -3.60 16.29
CA LEU A 2 28.19 -3.50 16.81
C LEU A 2 28.01 -2.08 17.40
N LEU A 3 27.10 -1.30 16.82
CA LEU A 3 26.60 -0.11 17.51
C LEU A 3 25.75 -0.60 18.68
N VAL A 4 26.31 -0.55 19.87
CA VAL A 4 25.53 -0.73 21.12
C VAL A 4 24.74 0.55 21.30
N LEU A 5 23.42 0.48 21.04
CA LEU A 5 22.50 1.57 21.39
C LEU A 5 22.62 1.82 22.88
N LEU A 6 22.80 3.06 23.28
CA LEU A 6 22.79 3.47 24.70
C LEU A 6 21.40 3.18 25.26
N PRO A 7 21.28 2.65 26.48
CA PRO A 7 19.96 2.42 27.09
C PRO A 7 19.27 3.76 27.32
N GLY A 8 18.23 4.04 26.53
CA GLY A 8 17.37 5.22 26.68
C GLY A 8 16.95 5.96 25.41
N GLU A 9 17.51 5.66 24.24
CA GLU A 9 16.98 6.21 22.99
C GLU A 9 15.74 5.42 22.58
N LEU A 10 14.58 6.08 22.62
CA LEU A 10 13.33 5.53 22.06
C LEU A 10 13.52 5.40 20.55
N LEU A 11 13.42 4.15 20.04
CA LEU A 11 13.44 3.91 18.59
C LEU A 11 12.28 4.63 17.94
N VAL A 12 12.54 5.27 16.79
CA VAL A 12 11.49 5.92 16.00
C VAL A 12 10.64 4.83 15.33
N LYS A 13 9.34 4.90 15.55
CA LYS A 13 8.39 3.96 14.95
C LYS A 13 7.94 4.47 13.59
N ILE A 14 8.26 3.74 12.52
CA ILE A 14 8.04 4.17 11.15
C ILE A 14 7.17 3.15 10.41
N VAL A 15 6.08 3.59 9.81
CA VAL A 15 5.36 2.80 8.80
C VAL A 15 5.85 3.21 7.43
N ILE A 16 6.40 2.24 6.67
CA ILE A 16 6.90 2.43 5.30
C ILE A 16 5.95 1.74 4.33
N ALA A 17 5.27 2.52 3.50
CA ALA A 17 4.37 2.04 2.47
C ALA A 17 5.11 1.90 1.14
N PHE A 18 5.36 0.67 0.68
CA PHE A 18 5.95 0.41 -0.62
C PHE A 18 4.94 0.62 -1.75
N GLY A 19 5.29 1.45 -2.74
CA GLY A 19 4.56 1.62 -3.99
C GLY A 19 4.52 0.33 -4.83
N GLY A 20 3.66 0.30 -5.85
CA GLY A 20 3.57 -0.85 -6.76
C GLY A 20 4.91 -1.21 -7.42
N ASN A 21 5.71 -0.21 -7.75
CA ASN A 21 7.03 -0.38 -8.39
C ASN A 21 8.09 -1.02 -7.50
N ALA A 22 7.86 -1.11 -6.18
CA ALA A 22 8.73 -1.87 -5.28
C ALA A 22 8.69 -3.38 -5.56
N LEU A 23 7.63 -3.87 -6.20
CA LEU A 23 7.42 -5.28 -6.52
C LEU A 23 7.39 -5.56 -8.02
N LEU A 24 6.91 -4.60 -8.83
CA LEU A 24 6.75 -4.77 -10.26
C LEU A 24 6.62 -3.41 -10.96
N GLU A 25 7.43 -3.15 -11.98
CA GLU A 25 7.26 -2.03 -12.89
C GLU A 25 6.47 -2.45 -14.14
N THR A 26 5.96 -1.46 -14.88
CA THR A 26 5.13 -1.74 -16.07
C THR A 26 5.87 -2.52 -17.16
N SER A 27 7.19 -2.34 -17.26
CA SER A 27 8.07 -3.00 -18.23
C SER A 27 8.59 -4.36 -17.78
N ASP A 28 8.37 -4.74 -16.51
CA ASP A 28 8.92 -5.98 -15.96
C ASP A 28 8.18 -7.22 -16.45
N SER A 29 8.89 -8.32 -16.55
CA SER A 29 8.30 -9.65 -16.56
C SER A 29 7.58 -9.90 -15.22
N ARG A 30 6.40 -10.52 -15.29
CA ARG A 30 5.57 -10.83 -14.10
C ARG A 30 5.99 -12.13 -13.40
N ASP A 31 7.12 -12.69 -13.77
CA ASP A 31 7.64 -13.90 -13.14
C ASP A 31 8.03 -13.67 -11.67
N TYR A 32 8.08 -14.76 -10.93
CA TYR A 32 8.37 -14.74 -9.49
C TYR A 32 9.76 -14.15 -9.20
N SER A 33 10.78 -14.56 -9.97
CA SER A 33 12.17 -14.15 -9.74
C SER A 33 12.39 -12.65 -9.95
N THR A 34 11.67 -12.04 -10.90
CA THR A 34 11.69 -10.59 -11.13
C THR A 34 11.09 -9.84 -9.94
N GLN A 35 9.98 -10.33 -9.39
CA GLN A 35 9.36 -9.72 -8.22
C GLN A 35 10.26 -9.84 -6.97
N VAL A 36 10.91 -10.97 -6.74
CA VAL A 36 11.89 -11.14 -5.66
C VAL A 36 13.07 -10.17 -5.81
N LYS A 37 13.62 -10.02 -7.03
CA LYS A 37 14.71 -9.05 -7.29
C LYS A 37 14.29 -7.61 -7.02
N ARG A 38 13.05 -7.24 -7.36
CA ARG A 38 12.51 -5.90 -7.06
C ARG A 38 12.36 -5.66 -5.56
N ALA A 39 11.77 -6.63 -4.86
CA ALA A 39 11.63 -6.57 -3.40
C ALA A 39 13.00 -6.50 -2.70
N TYR A 40 13.99 -7.27 -3.18
CA TYR A 40 15.36 -7.20 -2.68
C TYR A 40 15.92 -5.77 -2.78
N ARG A 41 15.81 -5.12 -3.94
CA ARG A 41 16.28 -3.73 -4.12
C ARG A 41 15.55 -2.75 -3.18
N ALA A 42 14.26 -2.97 -2.95
CA ALA A 42 13.49 -2.14 -2.03
C ALA A 42 13.97 -2.28 -0.59
N PHE A 43 14.24 -3.49 -0.12
CA PHE A 43 14.81 -3.72 1.22
C PHE A 43 16.25 -3.26 1.32
N ASP A 44 17.07 -3.48 0.30
CA ASP A 44 18.46 -3.00 0.25
C ASP A 44 18.53 -1.46 0.31
N ALA A 45 17.56 -0.75 -0.27
CA ALA A 45 17.49 0.71 -0.18
C ALA A 45 17.21 1.23 1.24
N ILE A 46 16.59 0.43 2.12
CA ILE A 46 16.17 0.87 3.46
C ILE A 46 16.78 0.05 4.61
N TRP A 47 17.72 -0.85 4.34
CA TRP A 47 18.26 -1.79 5.34
C TRP A 47 18.81 -1.08 6.59
N LYS A 48 19.45 0.08 6.45
CA LYS A 48 20.00 0.85 7.58
C LYS A 48 18.89 1.30 8.52
N ILE A 49 17.77 1.77 7.95
CA ILE A 49 16.61 2.20 8.76
C ILE A 49 15.99 1.01 9.48
N ILE A 50 15.83 -0.15 8.79
CA ILE A 50 15.33 -1.38 9.43
C ILE A 50 16.23 -1.81 10.61
N SER A 51 17.55 -1.66 10.47
CA SER A 51 18.50 -2.03 11.53
C SER A 51 18.43 -1.12 12.76
N MET A 52 18.10 0.16 12.56
CA MET A 52 18.21 1.21 13.58
C MET A 52 16.86 1.58 14.21
N GLU A 53 15.73 1.40 13.51
CA GLU A 53 14.42 1.92 13.89
C GLU A 53 13.36 0.81 13.96
N ASP A 54 12.24 1.11 14.60
CA ASP A 54 11.07 0.24 14.64
C ASP A 54 10.25 0.40 13.35
N VAL A 55 10.44 -0.51 12.40
CA VAL A 55 9.85 -0.41 11.06
C VAL A 55 8.72 -1.41 10.87
N VAL A 56 7.61 -0.94 10.29
CA VAL A 56 6.52 -1.76 9.75
C VAL A 56 6.41 -1.51 8.25
N ILE A 57 6.37 -2.59 7.47
CA ILE A 57 6.25 -2.51 6.01
C ILE A 57 4.81 -2.78 5.59
N THR A 58 4.28 -1.92 4.74
CA THR A 58 3.02 -2.15 4.01
C THR A 58 3.29 -2.14 2.51
N HIS A 59 2.44 -2.77 1.71
CA HIS A 59 2.67 -2.89 0.27
C HIS A 59 1.38 -2.89 -0.54
N GLY A 60 1.47 -2.52 -1.83
CA GLY A 60 0.38 -2.70 -2.79
C GLY A 60 0.29 -4.14 -3.28
N ASN A 61 -0.80 -4.45 -4.02
CA ASN A 61 -1.03 -5.78 -4.60
C ASN A 61 -1.70 -5.73 -5.99
N GLY A 62 -1.84 -4.56 -6.59
CA GLY A 62 -2.67 -4.36 -7.78
C GLY A 62 -2.41 -5.36 -8.93
N PRO A 63 -1.16 -5.54 -9.41
CA PRO A 63 -0.84 -6.54 -10.42
C PRO A 63 -1.16 -7.97 -9.97
N GLN A 64 -0.76 -8.34 -8.76
CA GLN A 64 -0.86 -9.71 -8.24
C GLN A 64 -2.30 -10.14 -8.00
N VAL A 65 -3.13 -9.29 -7.39
CA VAL A 65 -4.57 -9.60 -7.22
C VAL A 65 -5.27 -9.68 -8.58
N GLY A 66 -4.83 -8.86 -9.56
CA GLY A 66 -5.32 -8.94 -10.92
C GLY A 66 -5.01 -10.27 -11.59
N ASP A 67 -3.80 -10.80 -11.42
CA ASP A 67 -3.39 -12.10 -11.96
C ASP A 67 -4.12 -13.26 -11.26
N ILE A 68 -4.34 -13.18 -9.95
CA ILE A 68 -5.14 -14.17 -9.20
C ILE A 68 -6.59 -14.17 -9.71
N LEU A 69 -7.20 -13.00 -9.87
CA LEU A 69 -8.54 -12.88 -10.44
C LEU A 69 -8.62 -13.47 -11.85
N LEU A 70 -7.63 -13.19 -12.71
CA LEU A 70 -7.60 -13.75 -14.06
C LEU A 70 -7.52 -15.27 -14.04
N ARG A 71 -6.67 -15.86 -13.19
CA ARG A 71 -6.58 -17.33 -13.03
C ARG A 71 -7.90 -17.93 -12.59
N ASN A 72 -8.63 -17.30 -11.66
CA ASN A 72 -9.96 -17.72 -11.26
C ASN A 72 -10.99 -17.65 -12.42
N GLN A 73 -10.80 -16.76 -13.38
CA GLN A 73 -11.70 -16.59 -14.52
C GLN A 73 -11.47 -17.64 -15.61
N ILE A 74 -10.19 -18.05 -15.81
CA ILE A 74 -9.82 -19.03 -16.84
C ILE A 74 -10.03 -20.48 -16.37
N SER A 75 -10.23 -20.73 -15.08
CA SER A 75 -10.39 -22.05 -14.50
C SER A 75 -11.69 -22.77 -14.91
N ASP A 76 -12.54 -22.13 -15.71
CA ASP A 76 -13.81 -22.68 -16.23
C ASP A 76 -14.72 -23.29 -15.13
N GLY A 77 -14.64 -22.69 -13.93
CA GLY A 77 -15.44 -23.10 -12.77
C GLY A 77 -14.93 -24.32 -11.99
N LEU A 78 -13.79 -24.89 -12.36
CA LEU A 78 -13.19 -26.03 -11.65
C LEU A 78 -11.71 -25.77 -11.30
N PRO A 79 -11.35 -25.48 -10.05
CA PRO A 79 -12.24 -25.29 -8.88
C PRO A 79 -13.09 -24.00 -8.98
N PRO A 80 -14.14 -23.85 -8.19
CA PRO A 80 -14.98 -22.65 -8.24
C PRO A 80 -14.16 -21.39 -7.91
N PRO A 81 -14.47 -20.26 -8.56
CA PRO A 81 -13.71 -19.03 -8.36
C PRO A 81 -13.85 -18.49 -6.94
N MET A 82 -12.76 -17.98 -6.37
CA MET A 82 -12.77 -17.35 -5.06
C MET A 82 -13.33 -15.92 -5.13
N PRO A 83 -14.02 -15.44 -4.09
CA PRO A 83 -14.48 -14.06 -4.01
C PRO A 83 -13.30 -13.08 -3.93
N LEU A 84 -13.55 -11.82 -4.25
CA LEU A 84 -12.51 -10.79 -4.40
C LEU A 84 -11.69 -10.54 -3.12
N ASP A 85 -12.33 -10.52 -1.97
CA ASP A 85 -11.69 -10.40 -0.65
C ASP A 85 -10.72 -11.55 -0.38
N THR A 86 -11.12 -12.80 -0.74
CA THR A 86 -10.26 -13.98 -0.66
C THR A 86 -9.10 -13.89 -1.65
N CYS A 87 -9.32 -13.41 -2.89
CA CYS A 87 -8.23 -13.13 -3.83
C CYS A 87 -7.26 -12.07 -3.26
N GLY A 88 -7.78 -11.10 -2.53
CA GLY A 88 -6.99 -10.14 -1.76
C GLY A 88 -6.09 -10.83 -0.72
N ALA A 89 -6.65 -11.75 0.07
CA ALA A 89 -5.91 -12.56 1.04
C ALA A 89 -4.82 -13.43 0.38
N MET A 90 -5.15 -14.09 -0.73
CA MET A 90 -4.18 -14.87 -1.51
C MET A 90 -3.02 -14.01 -2.01
N SER A 91 -3.31 -12.76 -2.43
CA SER A 91 -2.26 -11.82 -2.85
C SER A 91 -1.35 -11.39 -1.69
N GLN A 92 -1.87 -11.27 -0.46
CA GLN A 92 -1.05 -10.99 0.72
C GLN A 92 -0.09 -12.15 1.01
N GLY A 93 -0.54 -13.40 0.88
CA GLY A 93 0.31 -14.58 1.04
C GLY A 93 1.40 -14.65 -0.03
N LEU A 94 1.04 -14.47 -1.31
CA LEU A 94 2.00 -14.48 -2.41
C LEU A 94 3.07 -13.38 -2.27
N ILE A 95 2.64 -12.15 -2.05
CA ILE A 95 3.58 -11.01 -1.91
C ILE A 95 4.37 -11.13 -0.61
N GLY A 96 3.74 -11.59 0.46
CA GLY A 96 4.40 -11.86 1.72
C GLY A 96 5.56 -12.83 1.56
N GLN A 97 5.37 -13.93 0.83
CA GLN A 97 6.44 -14.88 0.52
C GLN A 97 7.57 -14.22 -0.30
N ILE A 98 7.24 -13.47 -1.35
CA ILE A 98 8.23 -12.74 -2.16
C ILE A 98 9.05 -11.78 -1.29
N MET A 99 8.39 -11.05 -0.41
CA MET A 99 9.04 -10.06 0.45
C MET A 99 9.89 -10.72 1.54
N LEU A 100 9.44 -11.85 2.13
CA LEU A 100 10.24 -12.59 3.10
C LEU A 100 11.51 -13.14 2.48
N GLU A 101 11.42 -13.76 1.29
CA GLU A 101 12.60 -14.29 0.57
C GLU A 101 13.59 -13.15 0.27
N ALA A 102 13.11 -12.04 -0.28
CA ALA A 102 13.93 -10.88 -0.60
C ALA A 102 14.55 -10.24 0.66
N TYR A 103 13.77 -10.11 1.73
CA TYR A 103 14.26 -9.55 2.98
C TYR A 103 15.32 -10.46 3.63
N GLU A 104 15.12 -11.77 3.62
CA GLU A 104 16.09 -12.74 4.19
C GLU A 104 17.44 -12.66 3.47
N MET A 105 17.46 -12.44 2.14
CA MET A 105 18.69 -12.21 1.39
C MET A 105 19.41 -10.95 1.90
N VAL A 106 18.69 -9.81 2.02
CA VAL A 106 19.27 -8.56 2.54
C VAL A 106 19.68 -8.72 4.00
N ARG A 107 18.83 -9.33 4.84
CA ARG A 107 19.11 -9.56 6.26
C ARG A 107 20.41 -10.32 6.47
N THR A 108 20.60 -11.40 5.73
CA THR A 108 21.82 -12.22 5.79
C THR A 108 23.03 -11.44 5.30
N GLU A 109 22.94 -10.77 4.16
CA GLU A 109 24.06 -10.01 3.57
C GLU A 109 24.51 -8.85 4.47
N LYS A 110 23.55 -8.13 5.09
CA LYS A 110 23.85 -6.94 5.91
C LYS A 110 23.98 -7.24 7.40
N GLY A 111 23.77 -8.48 7.84
CA GLY A 111 23.85 -8.87 9.25
C GLY A 111 22.76 -8.25 10.13
N ILE A 112 21.53 -8.11 9.61
CA ILE A 112 20.41 -7.53 10.35
C ILE A 112 19.86 -8.59 11.32
N SER A 113 19.69 -8.26 12.60
CA SER A 113 19.18 -9.18 13.62
C SER A 113 17.67 -9.39 13.56
N LYS A 114 16.91 -8.39 13.10
CA LYS A 114 15.45 -8.45 13.06
C LYS A 114 14.96 -9.46 12.03
N GLU A 115 14.13 -10.40 12.45
CA GLU A 115 13.48 -11.36 11.54
C GLU A 115 12.23 -10.76 10.91
N GLY A 116 11.97 -11.10 9.64
CA GLY A 116 10.75 -10.69 8.95
C GLY A 116 9.56 -11.56 9.34
N ILE A 117 8.38 -10.97 9.50
CA ILE A 117 7.14 -11.70 9.74
C ILE A 117 5.99 -11.14 8.90
N VAL A 118 5.25 -12.01 8.20
CA VAL A 118 4.07 -11.62 7.43
C VAL A 118 2.80 -11.83 8.24
N THR A 119 1.97 -10.81 8.28
CA THR A 119 0.67 -10.86 8.95
C THR A 119 -0.44 -10.61 7.94
N LEU A 120 -1.29 -11.62 7.70
CA LEU A 120 -2.54 -11.41 6.98
C LEU A 120 -3.38 -10.39 7.73
N THR A 121 -3.74 -9.32 7.03
CA THR A 121 -4.35 -8.15 7.66
C THR A 121 -5.70 -7.85 7.06
N ARG A 122 -6.68 -7.58 7.93
CA ARG A 122 -8.05 -7.20 7.58
C ARG A 122 -8.27 -5.72 7.88
N SER A 123 -8.99 -5.04 7.00
CA SER A 123 -9.41 -3.65 7.17
C SER A 123 -10.92 -3.56 7.29
N ILE A 124 -11.41 -3.02 8.41
CA ILE A 124 -12.84 -2.75 8.60
C ILE A 124 -13.23 -1.56 7.75
N VAL A 125 -14.34 -1.70 7.02
CA VAL A 125 -14.94 -0.65 6.21
C VAL A 125 -16.39 -0.41 6.63
N ASP A 126 -16.91 0.78 6.31
CA ASP A 126 -18.31 1.10 6.51
C ASP A 126 -19.15 0.39 5.42
N PRO A 127 -20.15 -0.44 5.77
CA PRO A 127 -21.03 -1.09 4.79
C PRO A 127 -21.84 -0.09 3.98
N ASP A 128 -22.05 1.13 4.49
CA ASP A 128 -22.81 2.19 3.85
C ASP A 128 -21.94 3.17 3.04
N ASP A 129 -20.61 2.91 2.93
CA ASP A 129 -19.71 3.73 2.12
C ASP A 129 -20.24 3.84 0.68
N LYS A 130 -20.26 5.06 0.17
CA LYS A 130 -20.72 5.38 -1.20
C LYS A 130 -20.01 4.56 -2.28
N ALA A 131 -18.79 4.14 -2.05
CA ALA A 131 -18.02 3.31 -2.99
C ALA A 131 -18.74 2.00 -3.35
N PHE A 132 -19.58 1.45 -2.46
CA PHE A 132 -20.36 0.25 -2.77
C PHE A 132 -21.47 0.52 -3.79
N LYS A 133 -22.02 1.73 -3.81
CA LYS A 133 -23.04 2.14 -4.79
C LYS A 133 -22.41 2.55 -6.12
N GLU A 134 -21.25 3.20 -6.06
CA GLU A 134 -20.52 3.76 -7.21
C GLU A 134 -19.09 3.20 -7.27
N PRO A 135 -18.90 1.92 -7.67
CA PRO A 135 -17.56 1.35 -7.78
C PRO A 135 -16.78 2.00 -8.92
N THR A 136 -15.54 2.42 -8.59
CA THR A 136 -14.67 3.14 -9.53
C THR A 136 -13.25 2.60 -9.61
N LYS A 137 -12.83 1.69 -8.70
CA LYS A 137 -11.46 1.19 -8.64
C LYS A 137 -11.24 0.09 -9.68
N PRO A 138 -10.40 0.30 -10.71
CA PRO A 138 -10.15 -0.73 -11.72
C PRO A 138 -9.33 -1.89 -11.15
N VAL A 139 -9.75 -3.12 -11.42
CA VAL A 139 -9.04 -4.35 -11.02
C VAL A 139 -8.94 -5.33 -12.19
N GLY A 140 -7.96 -6.23 -12.12
CA GLY A 140 -7.82 -7.32 -13.08
C GLY A 140 -7.37 -6.91 -14.48
N ALA A 141 -7.64 -7.77 -15.45
CA ALA A 141 -7.21 -7.64 -16.83
C ALA A 141 -7.97 -6.54 -17.59
N VAL A 142 -7.44 -6.22 -18.77
CA VAL A 142 -8.10 -5.37 -19.78
C VAL A 142 -8.83 -6.28 -20.76
N PHE A 143 -10.05 -5.93 -21.12
CA PHE A 143 -10.94 -6.71 -21.99
C PHE A 143 -11.35 -5.90 -23.23
N SER A 144 -11.72 -6.63 -24.32
CA SER A 144 -12.37 -6.04 -25.49
C SER A 144 -13.80 -5.59 -25.19
N ASP A 145 -14.40 -4.83 -26.12
CA ASP A 145 -15.79 -4.36 -25.99
C ASP A 145 -16.77 -5.54 -25.89
N GLU A 146 -16.60 -6.60 -26.70
CA GLU A 146 -17.47 -7.79 -26.70
C GLU A 146 -17.37 -8.56 -25.39
N LYS A 147 -16.14 -8.81 -24.90
CA LYS A 147 -15.91 -9.55 -23.66
C LYS A 147 -16.38 -8.79 -22.44
N ALA A 148 -16.27 -7.46 -22.47
CA ALA A 148 -16.81 -6.60 -21.41
C ALA A 148 -18.35 -6.69 -21.37
N ALA A 149 -19.03 -6.64 -22.53
CA ALA A 149 -20.49 -6.77 -22.61
C ALA A 149 -20.97 -8.14 -22.10
N GLU A 150 -20.26 -9.23 -22.44
CA GLU A 150 -20.51 -10.57 -21.92
C GLU A 150 -20.43 -10.59 -20.38
N PHE A 151 -19.34 -10.09 -19.78
CA PHE A 151 -19.18 -10.09 -18.33
C PHE A 151 -20.17 -9.20 -17.60
N MET A 152 -20.58 -8.08 -18.17
CA MET A 152 -21.65 -7.24 -17.63
C MET A 152 -22.98 -7.99 -17.58
N LYS A 153 -23.31 -8.73 -18.65
CA LYS A 153 -24.57 -9.47 -18.79
C LYS A 153 -24.59 -10.74 -17.91
N GLU A 154 -23.53 -11.56 -17.99
CA GLU A 154 -23.54 -12.90 -17.37
C GLU A 154 -23.12 -12.89 -15.90
N ARG A 155 -22.22 -11.98 -15.51
CA ARG A 155 -21.64 -11.92 -14.16
C ARG A 155 -22.05 -10.69 -13.37
N GLY A 156 -22.82 -9.78 -13.95
CA GLY A 156 -23.23 -8.54 -13.32
C GLY A 156 -22.06 -7.62 -12.96
N TRP A 157 -20.92 -7.76 -13.64
CA TRP A 157 -19.76 -6.93 -13.33
C TRP A 157 -19.97 -5.50 -13.80
N LYS A 158 -19.58 -4.55 -12.97
CA LYS A 158 -19.44 -3.16 -13.40
C LYS A 158 -18.11 -2.99 -14.11
N MET A 159 -18.15 -2.43 -15.33
CA MET A 159 -16.99 -2.23 -16.18
C MET A 159 -16.81 -0.74 -16.47
N ALA A 160 -15.56 -0.28 -16.55
CA ALA A 160 -15.22 1.07 -16.97
C ALA A 160 -14.26 1.03 -18.17
N LYS A 161 -14.50 1.90 -19.15
CA LYS A 161 -13.61 2.07 -20.30
C LYS A 161 -12.38 2.86 -19.89
N THR A 162 -11.21 2.36 -20.23
CA THR A 162 -9.90 3.01 -20.05
C THR A 162 -9.26 3.21 -21.42
N GLU A 163 -8.16 3.93 -21.50
CA GLU A 163 -7.40 4.11 -22.75
C GLU A 163 -6.97 2.78 -23.39
N LYS A 164 -6.75 1.74 -22.57
CA LYS A 164 -6.28 0.41 -23.01
C LYS A 164 -7.41 -0.59 -23.28
N GLY A 165 -8.67 -0.22 -23.03
CA GLY A 165 -9.83 -1.11 -23.11
C GLY A 165 -10.65 -1.11 -21.83
N TRP A 166 -11.52 -2.11 -21.66
CA TRP A 166 -12.41 -2.20 -20.51
C TRP A 166 -11.77 -2.92 -19.32
N ARG A 167 -12.03 -2.44 -18.12
CA ARG A 167 -11.64 -3.09 -16.88
C ARG A 167 -12.83 -3.23 -15.94
N ARG A 168 -12.86 -4.34 -15.18
CA ARG A 168 -13.80 -4.46 -14.05
C ARG A 168 -13.49 -3.33 -13.05
N VAL A 169 -14.53 -2.68 -12.55
CA VAL A 169 -14.44 -1.72 -11.45
C VAL A 169 -15.15 -2.28 -10.23
N VAL A 170 -14.54 -2.08 -9.07
CA VAL A 170 -15.02 -2.58 -7.79
C VAL A 170 -15.06 -1.46 -6.77
N PRO A 171 -15.82 -1.62 -5.65
CA PRO A 171 -15.79 -0.68 -4.54
C PRO A 171 -14.39 -0.50 -3.98
N SER A 172 -14.07 0.73 -3.56
CA SER A 172 -12.86 1.02 -2.80
C SER A 172 -13.23 1.92 -1.61
N PRO A 173 -13.88 1.33 -0.59
CA PRO A 173 -14.32 2.06 0.59
C PRO A 173 -13.13 2.51 1.44
N PHE A 174 -13.38 3.51 2.30
CA PHE A 174 -12.37 4.02 3.21
C PHE A 174 -12.07 3.00 4.34
N PRO A 175 -10.78 2.67 4.63
CA PRO A 175 -10.43 1.80 5.75
C PRO A 175 -10.59 2.57 7.08
N MET A 176 -11.41 2.03 7.97
CA MET A 176 -11.70 2.65 9.28
C MET A 176 -10.76 2.15 10.38
N GLU A 177 -10.47 0.85 10.38
CA GLU A 177 -9.68 0.17 11.41
C GLU A 177 -8.89 -0.99 10.81
N ILE A 178 -7.66 -1.22 11.29
CA ILE A 178 -6.86 -2.40 11.01
C ILE A 178 -7.08 -3.40 12.14
N VAL A 179 -7.65 -4.56 11.82
CA VAL A 179 -8.08 -5.56 12.82
C VAL A 179 -6.88 -6.09 13.61
N GLU A 180 -5.81 -6.43 12.92
CA GLU A 180 -4.61 -7.07 13.49
C GLU A 180 -3.61 -6.08 14.10
N ARG A 181 -3.98 -4.80 14.30
CA ARG A 181 -3.07 -3.76 14.83
C ARG A 181 -2.32 -4.14 16.10
N ASN A 182 -3.01 -4.81 17.05
CA ASN A 182 -2.39 -5.21 18.31
C ASN A 182 -1.35 -6.33 18.12
N ALA A 183 -1.61 -7.28 17.21
CA ALA A 183 -0.66 -8.32 16.84
C ALA A 183 0.57 -7.72 16.17
N ILE A 184 0.38 -6.80 15.22
CA ILE A 184 1.45 -6.07 14.53
C ILE A 184 2.31 -5.30 15.54
N LEU A 185 1.69 -4.58 16.47
CA LEU A 185 2.40 -3.85 17.50
C LEU A 185 3.19 -4.78 18.44
N SER A 186 2.63 -5.96 18.77
CA SER A 186 3.33 -6.97 19.58
C SER A 186 4.55 -7.52 18.85
N GLN A 187 4.43 -7.83 17.57
CA GLN A 187 5.55 -8.29 16.73
C GLN A 187 6.67 -7.24 16.67
N LEU A 188 6.31 -5.97 16.47
CA LEU A 188 7.28 -4.88 16.43
C LEU A 188 8.03 -4.76 17.78
N ARG A 189 7.32 -4.78 18.91
CA ARG A 189 7.91 -4.75 20.27
C ARG A 189 8.78 -5.97 20.58
N SER A 190 8.53 -7.09 19.92
CA SER A 190 9.35 -8.30 20.03
C SER A 190 10.57 -8.31 19.10
N GLY A 191 10.84 -7.20 18.40
CA GLY A 191 12.01 -7.06 17.55
C GLY A 191 11.90 -7.66 16.14
N PHE A 192 10.68 -8.01 15.69
CA PHE A 192 10.44 -8.43 14.31
C PHE A 192 10.30 -7.23 13.37
N LEU A 193 10.45 -7.49 12.06
CA LEU A 193 10.02 -6.60 10.99
C LEU A 193 8.63 -7.06 10.48
N PRO A 194 7.52 -6.45 10.91
CA PRO A 194 6.21 -6.81 10.41
C PRO A 194 6.03 -6.35 8.95
N ILE A 195 5.57 -7.27 8.08
CA ILE A 195 5.12 -7.03 6.72
C ILE A 195 3.62 -7.29 6.72
N CYS A 196 2.80 -6.26 6.54
CA CYS A 196 1.36 -6.35 6.78
C CYS A 196 0.55 -5.38 5.91
N THR A 197 -0.76 -5.38 6.07
CA THR A 197 -1.69 -4.46 5.38
C THR A 197 -1.51 -4.50 3.86
N GLY A 198 -1.16 -5.68 3.32
CA GLY A 198 -0.93 -5.88 1.89
C GLY A 198 -2.19 -5.56 1.07
N GLY A 199 -2.01 -4.74 0.01
CA GLY A 199 -3.12 -4.28 -0.82
C GLY A 199 -4.15 -3.42 -0.09
N GLY A 200 -3.80 -2.89 1.09
CA GLY A 200 -4.70 -2.13 1.96
C GLY A 200 -5.47 -2.99 2.99
N GLY A 201 -5.21 -4.28 3.02
CA GLY A 201 -5.92 -5.25 3.88
C GLY A 201 -7.12 -5.92 3.21
N ILE A 202 -7.55 -7.04 3.75
CA ILE A 202 -8.76 -7.75 3.33
C ILE A 202 -9.96 -6.94 3.83
N PRO A 203 -10.84 -6.46 2.94
CA PRO A 203 -11.99 -5.66 3.36
C PRO A 203 -13.02 -6.49 4.11
N VAL A 204 -13.38 -6.05 5.31
CA VAL A 204 -14.38 -6.70 6.16
C VAL A 204 -15.37 -5.69 6.73
N ILE A 205 -16.60 -6.10 6.93
CA ILE A 205 -17.62 -5.35 7.68
C ILE A 205 -17.90 -6.03 9.03
N ARG A 206 -18.25 -5.21 10.03
CA ARG A 206 -18.70 -5.74 11.33
C ARG A 206 -20.20 -5.96 11.32
N LYS A 207 -20.63 -7.20 11.49
CA LYS A 207 -22.06 -7.57 11.60
C LYS A 207 -22.25 -8.49 12.80
N ASN A 208 -23.09 -8.10 13.75
CA ASN A 208 -23.43 -8.93 14.94
C ASN A 208 -22.17 -9.50 15.64
N LYS A 209 -21.17 -8.68 15.93
CA LYS A 209 -19.88 -9.05 16.55
C LYS A 209 -18.96 -9.93 15.68
N THR A 210 -19.36 -10.30 14.47
CA THR A 210 -18.57 -11.10 13.52
C THR A 210 -18.00 -10.19 12.45
N LEU A 211 -16.84 -10.53 11.91
CA LEU A 211 -16.25 -9.88 10.75
C LEU A 211 -16.54 -10.72 9.52
N LEU A 212 -17.14 -10.12 8.51
CA LEU A 212 -17.48 -10.75 7.25
C LEU A 212 -16.74 -10.07 6.11
N GLY A 213 -16.13 -10.86 5.22
CA GLY A 213 -15.50 -10.36 3.99
C GLY A 213 -16.51 -9.69 3.06
N VAL A 214 -16.07 -8.70 2.32
CA VAL A 214 -16.88 -8.02 1.31
C VAL A 214 -16.11 -7.84 0.01
N GLU A 215 -16.79 -7.89 -1.14
CA GLU A 215 -16.18 -7.71 -2.45
C GLU A 215 -15.80 -6.25 -2.70
N ALA A 216 -14.63 -5.87 -2.22
CA ALA A 216 -14.04 -4.55 -2.37
C ALA A 216 -12.51 -4.65 -2.45
N VAL A 217 -11.84 -3.54 -2.73
CA VAL A 217 -10.39 -3.38 -2.55
C VAL A 217 -10.13 -2.10 -1.76
N ILE A 218 -9.06 -2.11 -0.99
CA ILE A 218 -8.71 -0.96 -0.15
C ILE A 218 -7.53 -0.23 -0.79
N ASP A 219 -7.51 1.09 -0.67
CA ASP A 219 -6.32 1.85 -1.05
C ASP A 219 -5.22 1.66 0.02
N LYS A 220 -4.03 1.19 -0.42
CA LYS A 220 -2.95 0.84 0.48
C LYS A 220 -2.40 2.04 1.27
N ASP A 221 -2.35 3.23 0.63
CA ASP A 221 -1.77 4.41 1.27
C ASP A 221 -2.69 4.89 2.39
N LEU A 222 -4.02 4.87 2.16
CA LEU A 222 -5.02 5.15 3.20
C LEU A 222 -4.96 4.13 4.34
N ALA A 223 -4.87 2.82 4.02
CA ALA A 223 -4.75 1.79 5.06
C ALA A 223 -3.44 1.90 5.85
N SER A 224 -2.33 2.26 5.19
CA SER A 224 -1.06 2.53 5.87
C SER A 224 -1.16 3.70 6.85
N SER A 225 -1.90 4.76 6.49
CA SER A 225 -2.12 5.89 7.40
C SER A 225 -3.00 5.51 8.60
N VAL A 226 -4.00 4.64 8.40
CA VAL A 226 -4.85 4.12 9.49
C VAL A 226 -4.02 3.24 10.42
N LEU A 227 -3.19 2.34 9.87
CA LEU A 227 -2.27 1.53 10.66
C LEU A 227 -1.31 2.41 11.45
N ALA A 228 -0.60 3.33 10.78
CA ALA A 228 0.38 4.22 11.39
C ALA A 228 -0.22 4.99 12.58
N SER A 229 -1.41 5.59 12.39
CA SER A 229 -2.11 6.28 13.47
C SER A 229 -2.52 5.33 14.62
N SER A 230 -2.96 4.11 14.29
CA SER A 230 -3.48 3.16 15.29
C SER A 230 -2.38 2.50 16.14
N ILE A 231 -1.14 2.45 15.65
CA ILE A 231 0.03 1.96 16.40
C ILE A 231 0.87 3.11 16.96
N GLU A 232 0.38 4.35 16.84
CA GLU A 232 1.08 5.55 17.30
C GLU A 232 2.49 5.64 16.68
N ALA A 233 2.58 5.49 15.36
CA ALA A 233 3.84 5.65 14.66
C ALA A 233 4.28 7.14 14.66
N ASP A 234 5.58 7.37 14.77
CA ASP A 234 6.15 8.71 14.71
C ASP A 234 6.15 9.24 13.29
N ARG A 235 6.36 8.34 12.30
CA ARG A 235 6.47 8.71 10.89
C ARG A 235 5.71 7.76 9.98
N LEU A 236 5.10 8.32 8.93
CA LEU A 236 4.56 7.60 7.78
C LEU A 236 5.39 7.95 6.54
N ALA A 237 6.05 6.98 5.93
CA ALA A 237 6.78 7.18 4.68
C ALA A 237 6.09 6.43 3.54
N ILE A 238 5.73 7.14 2.47
CA ILE A 238 5.14 6.55 1.26
C ILE A 238 6.19 6.61 0.16
N LEU A 239 6.81 5.46 -0.12
CA LEU A 239 7.84 5.33 -1.14
C LEU A 239 7.20 4.96 -2.49
N THR A 240 7.50 5.75 -3.51
CA THR A 240 6.91 5.67 -4.85
C THR A 240 7.97 5.86 -5.93
N ASP A 241 7.59 6.13 -7.17
CA ASP A 241 8.45 6.32 -8.33
C ASP A 241 8.84 7.77 -8.61
N VAL A 242 8.28 8.72 -7.88
CA VAL A 242 8.59 10.14 -8.05
C VAL A 242 9.31 10.71 -6.82
N ASN A 243 10.22 11.65 -7.06
CA ASN A 243 11.04 12.23 -6.00
C ASN A 243 10.22 13.13 -5.06
N ASN A 244 9.21 13.81 -5.58
CA ASN A 244 8.39 14.77 -4.82
C ASN A 244 6.92 14.66 -5.22
N VAL A 245 6.06 15.26 -4.44
CA VAL A 245 4.73 15.67 -4.87
C VAL A 245 4.87 16.92 -5.75
N PHE A 246 4.16 16.94 -6.87
CA PHE A 246 4.21 18.06 -7.82
C PHE A 246 2.83 18.68 -7.97
N LEU A 247 2.78 20.01 -8.05
CA LEU A 247 1.64 20.69 -8.64
C LEU A 247 1.78 20.64 -10.17
N ASN A 248 0.67 20.53 -10.87
CA ASN A 248 0.62 20.52 -12.34
C ASN A 248 1.54 19.48 -12.99
N TYR A 249 1.61 18.27 -12.42
CA TYR A 249 2.47 17.19 -12.91
C TYR A 249 2.29 16.94 -14.42
N GLY A 250 3.41 16.88 -15.16
CA GLY A 250 3.43 16.69 -16.61
C GLY A 250 3.06 17.92 -17.44
N LYS A 251 2.89 19.09 -16.82
CA LYS A 251 2.63 20.37 -17.50
C LYS A 251 3.85 21.32 -17.44
N PRO A 252 3.91 22.34 -18.34
CA PRO A 252 5.02 23.32 -18.30
C PRO A 252 5.18 24.01 -16.94
N GLU A 253 4.07 24.23 -16.20
CA GLU A 253 4.06 24.88 -14.89
C GLU A 253 4.26 23.88 -13.73
N GLN A 254 4.82 22.70 -13.99
CA GLN A 254 5.11 21.72 -12.97
C GLN A 254 6.02 22.29 -11.89
N LYS A 255 5.61 22.15 -10.63
CA LYS A 255 6.38 22.64 -9.47
C LYS A 255 6.52 21.53 -8.44
N ALA A 256 7.74 21.16 -8.10
CA ALA A 256 8.04 20.26 -6.99
C ALA A 256 7.75 20.94 -5.65
N LEU A 257 7.15 20.20 -4.72
CA LEU A 257 6.90 20.66 -3.36
C LEU A 257 7.88 19.94 -2.41
N SER A 258 8.61 20.71 -1.61
CA SER A 258 9.47 20.16 -0.55
C SER A 258 8.73 19.92 0.75
N GLN A 259 7.72 20.75 1.03
CA GLN A 259 6.88 20.68 2.22
C GLN A 259 5.44 21.05 1.87
N ILE A 260 4.50 20.48 2.59
CA ILE A 260 3.05 20.76 2.49
C ILE A 260 2.49 20.80 3.91
N THR A 261 1.84 21.88 4.30
CA THR A 261 1.06 21.96 5.53
C THR A 261 -0.31 21.31 5.35
N ILE A 262 -1.02 21.04 6.45
CA ILE A 262 -2.38 20.50 6.40
C ILE A 262 -3.31 21.40 5.57
N GLU A 263 -3.22 22.72 5.76
CA GLU A 263 -4.07 23.69 5.07
C GLU A 263 -3.78 23.73 3.57
N GLU A 264 -2.51 23.84 3.19
CA GLU A 264 -2.11 23.80 1.78
C GLU A 264 -2.54 22.49 1.10
N GLY A 265 -2.33 21.35 1.76
CA GLY A 265 -2.70 20.05 1.21
C GLY A 265 -4.20 19.92 0.97
N LYS A 266 -5.05 20.44 1.87
CA LYS A 266 -6.50 20.50 1.68
C LYS A 266 -6.90 21.41 0.52
N ASP A 267 -6.27 22.56 0.42
CA ASP A 267 -6.49 23.49 -0.69
C ASP A 267 -6.12 22.84 -2.02
N TYR A 268 -4.94 22.24 -2.13
CA TYR A 268 -4.48 21.57 -3.35
C TYR A 268 -5.39 20.39 -3.75
N LEU A 269 -5.85 19.61 -2.76
CA LEU A 269 -6.84 18.53 -3.01
C LEU A 269 -8.16 19.07 -3.53
N SER A 270 -8.67 20.18 -2.94
CA SER A 270 -9.93 20.79 -3.37
C SER A 270 -9.88 21.33 -4.79
N LYS A 271 -8.72 21.83 -5.21
CA LYS A 271 -8.44 22.34 -6.57
C LYS A 271 -8.11 21.24 -7.58
N GLY A 272 -7.99 19.97 -7.15
CA GLY A 272 -7.75 18.83 -8.05
C GLY A 272 -6.36 18.82 -8.69
N PHE A 273 -5.34 19.33 -8.01
CA PHE A 273 -3.98 19.34 -8.54
C PHE A 273 -3.34 17.96 -8.67
N PHE A 274 -3.87 16.95 -7.98
CA PHE A 274 -3.26 15.62 -7.94
C PHE A 274 -4.05 14.58 -8.75
N GLY A 275 -3.33 13.67 -9.40
CA GLY A 275 -3.94 12.58 -10.18
C GLY A 275 -4.81 11.66 -9.33
N LYS A 276 -6.09 11.56 -9.72
CA LYS A 276 -7.12 10.73 -9.06
C LYS A 276 -6.75 9.28 -9.02
N GLY A 277 -6.30 8.58 -8.20
CA GLY A 277 -5.94 7.14 -8.21
C GLY A 277 -4.43 6.89 -8.24
N SER A 278 -3.61 7.94 -8.26
CA SER A 278 -2.15 7.84 -8.14
C SER A 278 -1.62 8.69 -6.99
N MET A 279 -1.45 10.01 -7.16
CA MET A 279 -0.89 10.89 -6.13
C MET A 279 -1.94 11.35 -5.10
N GLU A 280 -3.18 11.59 -5.51
CA GLU A 280 -4.24 12.05 -4.59
C GLU A 280 -4.42 11.15 -3.35
N PRO A 281 -4.51 9.79 -3.46
CA PRO A 281 -4.61 8.93 -2.28
C PRO A 281 -3.41 9.04 -1.35
N LYS A 282 -2.20 9.22 -1.88
CA LYS A 282 -0.98 9.38 -1.09
C LYS A 282 -0.99 10.67 -0.27
N VAL A 283 -1.35 11.78 -0.91
CA VAL A 283 -1.50 13.08 -0.25
C VAL A 283 -2.58 13.01 0.84
N ARG A 284 -3.74 12.40 0.54
CA ARG A 284 -4.81 12.20 1.54
C ARG A 284 -4.33 11.36 2.73
N ALA A 285 -3.57 10.30 2.47
CA ALA A 285 -3.02 9.43 3.52
C ALA A 285 -2.03 10.18 4.41
N ALA A 286 -1.12 10.94 3.82
CA ALA A 286 -0.14 11.74 4.55
C ALA A 286 -0.81 12.82 5.42
N LEU A 287 -1.73 13.60 4.84
CA LEU A 287 -2.49 14.63 5.58
C LEU A 287 -3.27 14.03 6.74
N ARG A 288 -4.00 12.92 6.48
CA ARG A 288 -4.76 12.24 7.53
C ARG A 288 -3.88 11.77 8.69
N PHE A 289 -2.71 11.23 8.41
CA PHE A 289 -1.78 10.80 9.45
C PHE A 289 -1.37 11.97 10.33
N ILE A 290 -1.00 13.13 9.74
CA ILE A 290 -0.65 14.34 10.48
C ILE A 290 -1.84 14.88 11.30
N GLU A 291 -3.04 14.91 10.72
CA GLU A 291 -4.28 15.32 11.41
C GLU A 291 -4.61 14.43 12.61
N LYS A 292 -4.25 13.15 12.56
CA LYS A 292 -4.44 12.18 13.64
C LYS A 292 -3.34 12.18 14.70
N GLY A 293 -2.40 13.13 14.62
CA GLY A 293 -1.37 13.33 15.63
C GLY A 293 0.01 12.77 15.26
N GLY A 294 0.18 12.25 14.04
CA GLY A 294 1.50 11.86 13.55
C GLY A 294 2.47 13.04 13.49
N ASN A 295 3.75 12.78 13.73
CA ASN A 295 4.76 13.83 13.76
C ASN A 295 5.17 14.30 12.35
N GLU A 296 5.41 13.35 11.46
CA GLU A 296 5.84 13.62 10.08
C GLU A 296 5.30 12.56 9.12
N ALA A 297 4.80 12.99 7.96
CA ALA A 297 4.63 12.11 6.83
C ALA A 297 5.51 12.57 5.67
N VAL A 298 6.05 11.63 4.89
CA VAL A 298 6.89 11.94 3.73
C VAL A 298 6.48 11.10 2.52
N ILE A 299 6.48 11.73 1.35
CA ILE A 299 6.29 11.06 0.06
C ILE A 299 7.54 11.30 -0.77
N GLY A 300 8.16 10.23 -1.29
CA GLY A 300 9.35 10.34 -2.11
C GLY A 300 9.74 9.07 -2.83
N SER A 301 10.86 9.12 -3.54
CA SER A 301 11.30 8.01 -4.38
C SER A 301 11.88 6.85 -3.57
N LEU A 302 11.51 5.63 -3.95
CA LEU A 302 12.13 4.41 -3.42
C LEU A 302 13.63 4.35 -3.75
N SER A 303 14.04 4.84 -4.93
CA SER A 303 15.45 4.86 -5.33
C SER A 303 16.31 5.82 -4.49
N ASP A 304 15.68 6.77 -3.78
CA ASP A 304 16.32 7.73 -2.86
C ASP A 304 15.84 7.55 -1.42
N ALA A 305 15.40 6.34 -1.08
CA ALA A 305 14.69 6.05 0.17
C ALA A 305 15.44 6.50 1.44
N LEU A 306 16.77 6.33 1.50
CA LEU A 306 17.56 6.78 2.66
C LEU A 306 17.49 8.28 2.87
N ASN A 307 17.57 9.09 1.81
CA ASN A 307 17.44 10.53 1.92
C ASN A 307 16.00 10.94 2.25
N VAL A 308 15.00 10.27 1.67
CA VAL A 308 13.58 10.48 2.00
C VAL A 308 13.34 10.20 3.49
N LEU A 309 13.77 9.04 3.98
CA LEU A 309 13.58 8.62 5.37
C LEU A 309 14.42 9.44 6.37
N SER A 310 15.54 10.01 5.95
CA SER A 310 16.33 10.94 6.76
C SER A 310 15.89 12.40 6.63
N GLY A 311 14.84 12.69 5.89
CA GLY A 311 14.27 14.02 5.70
C GLY A 311 15.08 14.96 4.83
N LYS A 312 16.01 14.43 4.00
CA LYS A 312 16.85 15.22 3.08
C LYS A 312 16.25 15.40 1.70
N SER A 313 15.29 14.55 1.33
CA SER A 313 14.56 14.62 0.06
C SER A 313 13.10 14.22 0.24
N GLY A 314 12.32 14.25 -0.84
CA GLY A 314 10.89 14.00 -0.80
C GLY A 314 10.07 15.24 -0.47
N THR A 315 8.77 15.04 -0.33
CA THR A 315 7.81 16.05 0.15
C THR A 315 7.37 15.72 1.56
N LYS A 316 7.66 16.60 2.50
CA LYS A 316 7.24 16.47 3.90
C LYS A 316 5.85 17.04 4.11
N PHE A 317 5.07 16.37 4.94
CA PHE A 317 3.78 16.86 5.41
C PHE A 317 3.88 17.16 6.90
N VAL A 318 3.47 18.37 7.27
CA VAL A 318 3.60 18.92 8.63
C VAL A 318 2.30 19.58 9.07
N LYS A 319 2.18 19.88 10.37
CA LYS A 319 0.96 20.53 10.90
C LYS A 319 0.82 21.95 10.41
N SER A 320 1.89 22.73 10.47
CA SER A 320 1.99 24.15 10.11
C SER A 320 3.40 24.47 9.68
#